data_2ad3572d89896646f12687cf05431436
#
_entry.id   2ad3572d89896646f12687cf05431436
#
_cell.length_a   1.000
_cell.length_b   1.000
_cell.length_c   1.000
_cell.angle_alpha   90.00
_cell.angle_beta   90.00
_cell.angle_gamma   90.00
#
_symmetry.space_group_name_H-M   'P 1'
#
loop_
_entity.id
_entity.type
_entity.pdbx_description
1 polymer ?
#
loop_
_entity_poly.entity_id
_entity_poly.type
_entity_poly.pdbx_seq_one_letter_code
_entity_poly.pdbx_strand_id
1 'polypeptide(L)'
;MNSMAAVATQTAFLPFGSFAWFNRELAPTPARARRTAIMTAAAVLCVIISMALQVPELSVTAYMPFFMSKESKFLTTLTGVIGLIGLTIGIGVSLLLYKFTYGHPELRIPGMAIALFLGMWLSRVFVLGPLGFLIGFVVTVSQSVGEAVPSPELIVRGLLWLWVAIAYGAGLTVVLNRLFLPDATSPATPSPKPKSLFVSDAFTNPAHVHFALKVTFAAMFCYIVYMAIDWSGIHTALITCTFIALETTGATLHKGILRIGGCVIGGALALFTTVFLMPHMVTIASLVVVVACASAIAGWVATGSELISYGGLQIAFAFFYSVFQGYAPDTDLDNVRNRVVGILFGLIVTGLVFRYIWPEHTIDRLRAALRQALRQLARLLTTHDQKTPALIGQISTDLSQARRQAELASFESEESPGADQLTKTNLESILARAEEIFASAKSLVHAGERNDERQNQTRTVLRSEIAAEIQKLG
;
A
#
# COMPACT_ATOMS: atom_id res chain seq x y z
N MET A 1 3.95 0.39 -39.99
CA MET A 1 3.83 -0.98 -39.46
C MET A 1 4.68 -1.23 -38.20
N ASN A 2 5.86 -0.69 -38.04
CA ASN A 2 6.71 -0.94 -36.85
C ASN A 2 6.23 -0.28 -35.53
N SER A 3 5.41 0.77 -35.58
CA SER A 3 4.88 1.42 -34.39
C SER A 3 3.69 0.66 -33.75
N MET A 4 2.90 -0.03 -34.55
CA MET A 4 1.79 -0.86 -34.07
C MET A 4 2.28 -2.16 -33.41
N ALA A 5 3.34 -2.76 -33.90
CA ALA A 5 3.96 -3.93 -33.27
C ALA A 5 4.58 -3.62 -31.90
N ALA A 6 5.13 -2.43 -31.71
CA ALA A 6 5.72 -1.99 -30.44
C ALA A 6 4.66 -1.70 -29.37
N VAL A 7 3.46 -1.29 -29.76
CA VAL A 7 2.33 -1.07 -28.84
C VAL A 7 1.68 -2.42 -28.46
N ALA A 8 1.60 -3.37 -29.39
CA ALA A 8 1.02 -4.70 -29.14
C ALA A 8 1.88 -5.56 -28.17
N THR A 9 3.20 -5.32 -28.11
CA THR A 9 4.09 -6.03 -27.17
C THR A 9 3.98 -5.53 -25.73
N GLN A 10 3.37 -4.37 -25.47
CA GLN A 10 3.13 -3.86 -24.12
C GLN A 10 1.82 -4.38 -23.47
N THR A 11 0.97 -5.05 -24.22
CA THR A 11 -0.38 -5.46 -23.76
C THR A 11 -0.48 -6.92 -23.32
N ALA A 12 0.56 -7.75 -23.50
CA ALA A 12 0.50 -9.13 -23.05
C ALA A 12 0.46 -9.21 -21.52
N PHE A 13 -0.58 -9.83 -20.97
CA PHE A 13 -0.65 -10.23 -19.57
C PHE A 13 0.50 -11.21 -19.29
N LEU A 14 1.53 -10.74 -18.56
CA LEU A 14 2.61 -11.62 -18.10
C LEU A 14 2.15 -12.28 -16.80
N PRO A 15 2.24 -13.62 -16.70
CA PRO A 15 1.91 -14.31 -15.46
C PRO A 15 2.73 -13.76 -14.30
N PHE A 16 2.06 -13.48 -13.18
CA PHE A 16 2.73 -13.03 -11.96
C PHE A 16 3.82 -14.02 -11.54
N GLY A 17 5.01 -13.51 -11.19
CA GLY A 17 6.15 -14.35 -10.81
C GLY A 17 6.93 -14.96 -11.97
N SER A 18 6.54 -14.75 -13.24
CA SER A 18 7.37 -15.15 -14.37
C SER A 18 8.66 -14.31 -14.47
N PHE A 19 9.72 -14.88 -15.01
CA PHE A 19 11.00 -14.18 -15.19
C PHE A 19 10.84 -12.90 -16.04
N ALA A 20 10.00 -12.95 -17.06
CA ALA A 20 9.68 -11.79 -17.90
C ALA A 20 8.94 -10.69 -17.10
N TRP A 21 8.03 -11.08 -16.22
CA TRP A 21 7.35 -10.17 -15.33
C TRP A 21 8.31 -9.48 -14.35
N PHE A 22 9.20 -10.25 -13.70
CA PHE A 22 10.22 -9.68 -12.80
C PHE A 22 11.17 -8.73 -13.54
N ASN A 23 11.65 -9.09 -14.72
CA ASN A 23 12.51 -8.22 -15.52
C ASN A 23 11.81 -6.89 -15.86
N ARG A 24 10.54 -6.92 -16.21
CA ARG A 24 9.76 -5.71 -16.47
C ARG A 24 9.61 -4.86 -15.20
N GLU A 25 9.21 -5.48 -14.08
CA GLU A 25 8.98 -4.79 -12.82
C GLU A 25 10.27 -4.23 -12.18
N LEU A 26 11.41 -4.89 -12.39
CA LEU A 26 12.71 -4.46 -11.86
C LEU A 26 13.56 -3.66 -12.86
N ALA A 27 13.02 -3.33 -14.03
CA ALA A 27 13.73 -2.61 -15.08
C ALA A 27 14.35 -1.29 -14.58
N PRO A 28 15.60 -0.98 -14.93
CA PRO A 28 16.28 0.23 -14.52
C PRO A 28 15.76 1.42 -15.31
N THR A 29 15.37 2.48 -14.56
CA THR A 29 15.08 3.78 -15.13
C THR A 29 15.82 4.87 -14.33
N PRO A 30 16.21 5.99 -14.97
CA PRO A 30 16.91 7.07 -14.28
C PRO A 30 16.11 7.65 -13.10
N ALA A 31 14.79 7.73 -13.26
CA ALA A 31 13.88 8.20 -12.20
C ALA A 31 13.88 7.25 -10.99
N ARG A 32 13.83 5.94 -11.24
CA ARG A 32 13.90 4.91 -10.22
C ARG A 32 15.22 4.94 -9.47
N ALA A 33 16.35 4.97 -10.20
CA ALA A 33 17.68 5.03 -9.59
C ALA A 33 17.84 6.25 -8.68
N ARG A 34 17.36 7.43 -9.12
CA ARG A 34 17.39 8.65 -8.31
C ARG A 34 16.55 8.53 -7.04
N ARG A 35 15.31 8.04 -7.14
CA ARG A 35 14.43 7.85 -5.98
C ARG A 35 15.03 6.85 -4.99
N THR A 36 15.59 5.74 -5.47
CA THR A 36 16.30 4.76 -4.64
C THR A 36 17.49 5.41 -3.93
N ALA A 37 18.31 6.19 -4.63
CA ALA A 37 19.45 6.89 -4.02
C ALA A 37 19.01 7.86 -2.91
N ILE A 38 17.95 8.63 -3.12
CA ILE A 38 17.39 9.55 -2.10
C ILE A 38 16.90 8.76 -0.88
N MET A 39 16.16 7.66 -1.08
CA MET A 39 15.67 6.82 0.02
C MET A 39 16.83 6.19 0.80
N THR A 40 17.86 5.70 0.08
CA THR A 40 19.06 5.12 0.70
C THR A 40 19.82 6.17 1.52
N ALA A 41 20.05 7.36 0.97
CA ALA A 41 20.71 8.45 1.67
C ALA A 41 19.92 8.88 2.92
N ALA A 42 18.60 8.97 2.82
CA ALA A 42 17.74 9.31 3.94
C ALA A 42 17.81 8.25 5.06
N ALA A 43 17.75 6.96 4.71
CA ALA A 43 17.84 5.87 5.68
C ALA A 43 19.21 5.84 6.38
N VAL A 44 20.30 6.00 5.63
CA VAL A 44 21.66 6.10 6.19
C VAL A 44 21.79 7.29 7.16
N LEU A 45 21.31 8.45 6.77
CA LEU A 45 21.33 9.63 7.64
C LEU A 45 20.46 9.43 8.89
N CYS A 46 19.30 8.79 8.77
CA CYS A 46 18.47 8.42 9.91
C CYS A 46 19.25 7.54 10.89
N VAL A 47 19.97 6.52 10.39
CA VAL A 47 20.78 5.64 11.25
C VAL A 47 21.91 6.42 11.94
N ILE A 48 22.66 7.22 11.19
CA ILE A 48 23.78 8.00 11.76
C ILE A 48 23.27 8.97 12.84
N ILE A 49 22.21 9.71 12.57
CA ILE A 49 21.65 10.68 13.52
C ILE A 49 21.06 9.97 14.74
N SER A 50 20.32 8.87 14.55
CA SER A 50 19.74 8.13 15.67
C SER A 50 20.81 7.56 16.59
N MET A 51 21.90 7.00 16.03
CA MET A 51 23.00 6.49 16.85
C MET A 51 23.76 7.63 17.57
N ALA A 52 24.01 8.74 16.89
CA ALA A 52 24.69 9.89 17.48
C ALA A 52 23.89 10.53 18.62
N LEU A 53 22.56 10.60 18.50
CA LEU A 53 21.66 11.18 19.49
C LEU A 53 21.03 10.14 20.42
N GLN A 54 21.38 8.86 20.28
CA GLN A 54 20.86 7.74 21.08
C GLN A 54 19.32 7.68 21.08
N VAL A 55 18.70 7.84 19.91
CA VAL A 55 17.24 7.76 19.75
C VAL A 55 16.78 6.31 19.89
N PRO A 56 15.90 5.98 20.86
CA PRO A 56 15.54 4.59 21.17
C PRO A 56 14.87 3.81 20.03
N GLU A 57 14.16 4.52 19.13
CA GLU A 57 13.39 3.93 18.04
C GLU A 57 14.12 4.05 16.69
N LEU A 58 15.40 3.68 16.65
CA LEU A 58 16.24 3.78 15.46
C LEU A 58 15.66 3.03 14.28
N SER A 59 15.18 1.80 14.49
CA SER A 59 14.58 0.97 13.44
C SER A 59 13.41 1.67 12.76
N VAL A 60 12.54 2.30 13.55
CA VAL A 60 11.37 3.05 13.06
C VAL A 60 11.82 4.21 12.21
N THR A 61 12.77 4.99 12.68
CA THR A 61 13.29 6.15 11.96
C THR A 61 13.91 5.75 10.62
N ALA A 62 14.70 4.68 10.61
CA ALA A 62 15.44 4.23 9.44
C ALA A 62 14.52 3.71 8.29
N TYR A 63 13.35 3.18 8.60
CA TYR A 63 12.43 2.75 7.54
C TYR A 63 11.43 3.85 7.10
N MET A 64 11.34 4.99 7.79
CA MET A 64 10.45 6.11 7.40
C MET A 64 10.63 6.57 5.95
N PRO A 65 11.85 6.68 5.39
CA PRO A 65 12.03 7.03 3.98
C PRO A 65 11.28 6.13 3.01
N PHE A 66 11.18 4.83 3.29
CA PHE A 66 10.48 3.86 2.43
C PHE A 66 8.95 3.99 2.55
N PHE A 67 8.46 4.37 3.70
CA PHE A 67 7.03 4.57 3.94
C PHE A 67 6.52 5.88 3.33
N MET A 68 7.32 6.95 3.41
CA MET A 68 6.88 8.31 3.13
C MET A 68 7.24 8.83 1.74
N SER A 69 8.35 8.37 1.13
CA SER A 69 8.76 8.85 -0.20
C SER A 69 7.74 8.48 -1.27
N LYS A 70 7.27 9.50 -1.99
CA LYS A 70 6.33 9.39 -3.11
C LYS A 70 7.00 9.90 -4.39
N GLU A 71 6.30 9.80 -5.52
CA GLU A 71 6.80 10.21 -6.83
C GLU A 71 7.02 11.72 -6.97
N SER A 72 6.34 12.52 -6.18
CA SER A 72 6.45 13.98 -6.21
C SER A 72 6.80 14.57 -4.84
N LYS A 73 7.47 15.73 -4.86
CA LYS A 73 7.78 16.52 -3.66
C LYS A 73 6.51 16.86 -2.86
N PHE A 74 5.45 17.23 -3.58
CA PHE A 74 4.18 17.58 -2.96
C PHE A 74 3.55 16.39 -2.22
N LEU A 75 3.46 15.23 -2.89
CA LEU A 75 2.87 14.03 -2.27
C LEU A 75 3.69 13.53 -1.09
N THR A 76 5.03 13.58 -1.16
CA THR A 76 5.90 13.24 -0.03
C THR A 76 5.66 14.16 1.16
N THR A 77 5.59 15.48 0.91
CA THR A 77 5.31 16.46 1.98
C THR A 77 3.92 16.27 2.57
N LEU A 78 2.91 16.09 1.73
CA LEU A 78 1.53 15.86 2.15
C LEU A 78 1.41 14.58 3.01
N THR A 79 2.04 13.50 2.56
CA THR A 79 2.08 12.24 3.33
C THR A 79 2.75 12.47 4.71
N GLY A 80 3.84 13.23 4.76
CA GLY A 80 4.51 13.58 6.01
C GLY A 80 3.63 14.36 6.97
N VAL A 81 2.97 15.39 6.48
CA VAL A 81 2.09 16.24 7.30
C VAL A 81 0.87 15.44 7.82
N ILE A 82 0.19 14.71 6.95
CA ILE A 82 -0.94 13.86 7.34
C ILE A 82 -0.48 12.79 8.33
N GLY A 83 0.69 12.19 8.08
CA GLY A 83 1.29 11.19 8.97
C GLY A 83 1.55 11.73 10.37
N LEU A 84 2.17 12.91 10.48
CA LEU A 84 2.45 13.54 11.78
C LEU A 84 1.18 13.97 12.52
N ILE A 85 0.20 14.51 11.82
CA ILE A 85 -1.11 14.87 12.42
C ILE A 85 -1.79 13.60 12.96
N GLY A 86 -1.86 12.54 12.16
CA GLY A 86 -2.47 11.28 12.57
C GLY A 86 -1.76 10.62 13.74
N LEU A 87 -0.42 10.64 13.73
CA LEU A 87 0.40 10.13 14.84
C LEU A 87 0.15 10.93 16.12
N THR A 88 0.14 12.26 16.03
CA THR A 88 -0.09 13.14 17.20
C THR A 88 -1.47 12.90 17.80
N ILE A 89 -2.51 12.85 16.98
CA ILE A 89 -3.86 12.55 17.44
C ILE A 89 -3.92 11.12 18.02
N GLY A 90 -3.35 10.14 17.32
CA GLY A 90 -3.35 8.75 17.77
C GLY A 90 -2.65 8.55 19.11
N ILE A 91 -1.48 9.16 19.32
CA ILE A 91 -0.78 9.14 20.60
C ILE A 91 -1.59 9.86 21.68
N GLY A 92 -2.15 11.04 21.38
CA GLY A 92 -3.00 11.77 22.32
C GLY A 92 -4.20 10.97 22.80
N VAL A 93 -4.92 10.34 21.85
CA VAL A 93 -6.05 9.44 22.17
C VAL A 93 -5.59 8.24 22.97
N SER A 94 -4.43 7.67 22.61
CA SER A 94 -3.88 6.51 23.32
C SER A 94 -3.52 6.84 24.77
N LEU A 95 -2.86 7.97 25.02
CA LEU A 95 -2.52 8.42 26.37
C LEU A 95 -3.79 8.72 27.19
N LEU A 96 -4.80 9.33 26.55
CA LEU A 96 -6.10 9.56 27.20
C LEU A 96 -6.77 8.23 27.57
N LEU A 97 -6.76 7.26 26.68
CA LEU A 97 -7.33 5.94 26.95
C LEU A 97 -6.58 5.25 28.11
N TYR A 98 -5.25 5.28 28.12
CA TYR A 98 -4.45 4.73 29.23
C TYR A 98 -4.79 5.39 30.59
N LYS A 99 -5.04 6.69 30.62
CA LYS A 99 -5.43 7.39 31.84
C LYS A 99 -6.65 6.76 32.52
N PHE A 100 -7.58 6.21 31.74
CA PHE A 100 -8.82 5.62 32.25
C PHE A 100 -8.77 4.09 32.32
N THR A 101 -7.91 3.45 31.56
CA THR A 101 -7.92 1.99 31.38
C THR A 101 -6.63 1.29 31.84
N TYR A 102 -5.62 2.04 32.34
CA TYR A 102 -4.42 1.43 32.88
C TYR A 102 -4.75 0.59 34.12
N GLY A 103 -4.34 -0.68 34.11
CA GLY A 103 -4.72 -1.66 35.15
C GLY A 103 -6.12 -2.27 34.98
N HIS A 104 -6.88 -1.87 33.96
CA HIS A 104 -8.23 -2.37 33.67
C HIS A 104 -8.30 -2.94 32.25
N PRO A 105 -7.75 -4.15 32.00
CA PRO A 105 -7.75 -4.76 30.67
C PRO A 105 -9.17 -4.97 30.13
N GLU A 106 -10.16 -5.18 31.01
CA GLU A 106 -11.59 -5.32 30.68
C GLU A 106 -12.18 -4.07 30.01
N LEU A 107 -11.62 -2.88 30.24
CA LEU A 107 -12.01 -1.63 29.57
C LEU A 107 -11.08 -1.31 28.39
N ARG A 108 -9.79 -1.65 28.51
CA ARG A 108 -8.79 -1.35 27.50
C ARG A 108 -9.01 -2.14 26.21
N ILE A 109 -9.29 -3.46 26.32
CA ILE A 109 -9.48 -4.33 25.14
C ILE A 109 -10.68 -3.88 24.30
N PRO A 110 -11.87 -3.63 24.86
CA PRO A 110 -12.98 -3.05 24.10
C PRO A 110 -12.66 -1.65 23.53
N GLY A 111 -11.99 -0.79 24.32
CA GLY A 111 -11.56 0.53 23.85
C GLY A 111 -10.62 0.45 22.64
N MET A 112 -9.67 -0.47 22.64
CA MET A 112 -8.78 -0.76 21.52
C MET A 112 -9.56 -1.26 20.29
N ALA A 113 -10.52 -2.16 20.47
CA ALA A 113 -11.37 -2.68 19.40
C ALA A 113 -12.23 -1.57 18.76
N ILE A 114 -12.83 -0.70 19.58
CA ILE A 114 -13.62 0.45 19.10
C ILE A 114 -12.73 1.42 18.30
N ALA A 115 -11.54 1.74 18.82
CA ALA A 115 -10.61 2.64 18.14
C ALA A 115 -10.17 2.09 16.79
N LEU A 116 -9.87 0.78 16.72
CA LEU A 116 -9.52 0.12 15.47
C LEU A 116 -10.68 0.11 14.48
N PHE A 117 -11.88 -0.26 14.94
CA PHE A 117 -13.09 -0.25 14.13
C PHE A 117 -13.35 1.14 13.52
N LEU A 118 -13.35 2.18 14.35
CA LEU A 118 -13.56 3.55 13.89
C LEU A 118 -12.46 4.00 12.92
N GLY A 119 -11.20 3.68 13.19
CA GLY A 119 -10.08 3.99 12.30
C GLY A 119 -10.22 3.31 10.95
N MET A 120 -10.59 2.02 10.91
CA MET A 120 -10.80 1.25 9.69
C MET A 120 -12.05 1.71 8.92
N TRP A 121 -13.12 2.06 9.61
CA TRP A 121 -14.31 2.64 8.98
C TRP A 121 -13.99 4.01 8.37
N LEU A 122 -13.35 4.91 9.13
CA LEU A 122 -12.91 6.23 8.64
C LEU A 122 -11.95 6.11 7.47
N SER A 123 -11.10 5.09 7.42
CA SER A 123 -10.18 4.88 6.30
C SER A 123 -10.88 4.72 4.95
N ARG A 124 -12.13 4.27 4.95
CA ARG A 124 -12.95 4.07 3.74
C ARG A 124 -13.91 5.20 3.43
N VAL A 125 -14.43 5.85 4.46
CA VAL A 125 -15.52 6.83 4.28
C VAL A 125 -15.08 8.29 4.35
N PHE A 126 -13.91 8.56 4.92
CA PHE A 126 -13.39 9.91 5.07
C PHE A 126 -12.48 10.30 3.91
N VAL A 127 -12.58 11.54 3.43
CA VAL A 127 -11.75 12.05 2.32
C VAL A 127 -10.25 11.92 2.62
N LEU A 128 -9.85 12.11 3.88
CA LEU A 128 -8.50 11.85 4.36
C LEU A 128 -8.41 10.45 4.99
N GLY A 129 -8.85 9.42 4.26
CA GLY A 129 -8.88 8.04 4.74
C GLY A 129 -7.59 7.55 5.42
N PRO A 130 -6.38 7.85 4.89
CA PRO A 130 -5.13 7.50 5.55
C PRO A 130 -4.99 8.05 6.98
N LEU A 131 -5.59 9.20 7.27
CA LEU A 131 -5.60 9.77 8.63
C LEU A 131 -6.41 8.90 9.60
N GLY A 132 -7.61 8.48 9.19
CA GLY A 132 -8.45 7.58 10.00
C GLY A 132 -7.76 6.25 10.29
N PHE A 133 -7.19 5.63 9.25
CA PHE A 133 -6.37 4.42 9.39
C PHE A 133 -5.25 4.60 10.44
N LEU A 134 -4.48 5.68 10.31
CA LEU A 134 -3.30 5.91 11.14
C LEU A 134 -3.67 6.12 12.61
N ILE A 135 -4.72 6.89 12.89
CA ILE A 135 -5.21 7.10 14.26
C ILE A 135 -5.61 5.77 14.89
N GLY A 136 -6.48 5.00 14.24
CA GLY A 136 -6.93 3.70 14.75
C GLY A 136 -5.79 2.72 14.94
N PHE A 137 -4.85 2.67 13.99
CA PHE A 137 -3.66 1.83 14.05
C PHE A 137 -2.76 2.20 15.23
N VAL A 138 -2.40 3.48 15.39
CA VAL A 138 -1.52 3.96 16.47
C VAL A 138 -2.14 3.69 17.84
N VAL A 139 -3.44 3.95 18.01
CA VAL A 139 -4.13 3.63 19.26
C VAL A 139 -4.07 2.14 19.54
N THR A 140 -4.39 1.30 18.56
CA THR A 140 -4.44 -0.16 18.73
C THR A 140 -3.06 -0.72 19.08
N VAL A 141 -2.02 -0.34 18.34
CA VAL A 141 -0.65 -0.83 18.59
C VAL A 141 -0.13 -0.33 19.94
N SER A 142 -0.33 0.95 20.28
CA SER A 142 0.12 1.45 21.57
C SER A 142 -0.61 0.78 22.75
N GLN A 143 -1.91 0.51 22.63
CA GLN A 143 -2.66 -0.18 23.69
C GLN A 143 -2.27 -1.67 23.81
N SER A 144 -1.83 -2.31 22.74
CA SER A 144 -1.44 -3.72 22.75
C SER A 144 -0.19 -4.03 23.57
N VAL A 145 0.66 -3.02 23.85
CA VAL A 145 1.86 -3.20 24.67
C VAL A 145 1.64 -2.93 26.17
N GLY A 146 0.44 -2.51 26.56
CA GLY A 146 0.14 -2.06 27.92
C GLY A 146 0.34 -3.10 29.03
N GLU A 147 0.28 -4.39 28.71
CA GLU A 147 0.54 -5.47 29.67
C GLU A 147 2.01 -5.91 29.70
N ALA A 148 2.72 -5.69 28.59
CA ALA A 148 4.12 -6.05 28.48
C ALA A 148 5.05 -5.03 29.14
N VAL A 149 4.55 -3.81 29.43
CA VAL A 149 5.36 -2.71 29.99
C VAL A 149 5.01 -2.53 31.47
N PRO A 150 6.00 -2.63 32.38
CA PRO A 150 5.75 -2.69 33.82
C PRO A 150 5.31 -1.37 34.46
N SER A 151 5.47 -0.22 33.77
CA SER A 151 5.06 1.06 34.34
C SER A 151 4.43 2.00 33.30
N PRO A 152 3.46 2.84 33.73
CA PRO A 152 2.84 3.84 32.86
C PRO A 152 3.84 4.84 32.29
N GLU A 153 4.86 5.18 33.07
CA GLU A 153 5.89 6.14 32.68
C GLU A 153 6.68 5.66 31.47
N LEU A 154 7.03 4.37 31.41
CA LEU A 154 7.74 3.79 30.27
C LEU A 154 6.88 3.80 29.01
N ILE A 155 5.56 3.60 29.14
CA ILE A 155 4.62 3.71 28.01
C ILE A 155 4.61 5.14 27.47
N VAL A 156 4.45 6.12 28.35
CA VAL A 156 4.44 7.54 27.94
C VAL A 156 5.76 7.93 27.28
N ARG A 157 6.89 7.58 27.87
CA ARG A 157 8.22 7.84 27.30
C ARG A 157 8.39 7.17 25.93
N GLY A 158 8.02 5.89 25.81
CA GLY A 158 8.10 5.15 24.54
C GLY A 158 7.26 5.80 23.44
N LEU A 159 6.02 6.19 23.73
CA LEU A 159 5.15 6.87 22.76
C LEU A 159 5.67 8.25 22.35
N LEU A 160 6.24 9.02 23.27
CA LEU A 160 6.85 10.30 22.96
C LEU A 160 8.13 10.14 22.13
N TRP A 161 8.99 9.15 22.44
CA TRP A 161 10.16 8.84 21.64
C TRP A 161 9.78 8.32 20.25
N LEU A 162 8.74 7.51 20.15
CA LEU A 162 8.19 7.07 18.86
C LEU A 162 7.75 8.28 18.02
N TRP A 163 7.09 9.26 18.64
CA TRP A 163 6.71 10.50 17.95
C TRP A 163 7.94 11.26 17.44
N VAL A 164 8.96 11.43 18.27
CA VAL A 164 10.22 12.11 17.90
C VAL A 164 10.90 11.37 16.75
N ALA A 165 11.03 10.05 16.83
CA ALA A 165 11.67 9.20 15.83
C ALA A 165 10.98 9.31 14.45
N ILE A 166 9.65 9.25 14.45
CA ILE A 166 8.86 9.39 13.21
C ILE A 166 8.93 10.83 12.69
N ALA A 167 8.84 11.83 13.57
CA ALA A 167 8.83 13.24 13.17
C ALA A 167 10.12 13.65 12.46
N TYR A 168 11.28 13.34 13.05
CA TYR A 168 12.53 13.74 12.39
C TYR A 168 12.87 12.87 11.19
N GLY A 169 12.56 11.56 11.21
CA GLY A 169 12.71 10.69 10.05
C GLY A 169 11.85 11.15 8.86
N ALA A 170 10.62 11.57 9.15
CA ALA A 170 9.73 12.19 8.17
C ALA A 170 10.28 13.53 7.65
N GLY A 171 10.72 14.40 8.57
CA GLY A 171 11.30 15.69 8.24
C GLY A 171 12.52 15.56 7.34
N LEU A 172 13.46 14.68 7.69
CA LEU A 172 14.65 14.41 6.90
C LEU A 172 14.31 13.86 5.51
N THR A 173 13.33 12.95 5.44
CA THR A 173 12.84 12.41 4.16
C THR A 173 12.25 13.51 3.28
N VAL A 174 11.42 14.39 3.82
CA VAL A 174 10.85 15.53 3.09
C VAL A 174 11.93 16.49 2.61
N VAL A 175 12.91 16.81 3.46
CA VAL A 175 14.02 17.71 3.11
C VAL A 175 14.82 17.14 1.94
N LEU A 176 15.26 15.88 2.02
CA LEU A 176 16.04 15.25 0.95
C LEU A 176 15.25 15.12 -0.36
N ASN A 177 13.98 14.77 -0.28
CA ASN A 177 13.13 14.74 -1.48
C ASN A 177 12.97 16.15 -2.09
N ARG A 178 12.81 17.20 -1.28
CA ARG A 178 12.74 18.59 -1.80
C ARG A 178 14.00 19.06 -2.45
N LEU A 179 15.17 18.66 -1.92
CA LEU A 179 16.47 19.07 -2.45
C LEU A 179 16.83 18.33 -3.75
N PHE A 180 16.58 17.01 -3.80
CA PHE A 180 17.16 16.16 -4.85
C PHE A 180 16.14 15.60 -5.85
N LEU A 181 14.84 15.62 -5.56
CA LEU A 181 13.84 15.20 -6.52
C LEU A 181 13.55 16.39 -7.50
N PRO A 182 13.44 16.17 -8.81
CA PRO A 182 13.05 17.22 -9.75
C PRO A 182 11.60 17.65 -9.51
N ASP A 183 11.28 18.86 -9.92
CA ASP A 183 9.88 19.28 -9.95
C ASP A 183 9.11 18.48 -11.00
N ALA A 184 7.86 18.13 -10.70
CA ALA A 184 7.02 17.43 -11.66
C ALA A 184 6.79 18.32 -12.89
N THR A 185 7.17 17.82 -14.06
CA THR A 185 7.06 18.54 -15.35
C THR A 185 5.62 18.64 -15.88
N SER A 186 4.69 17.90 -15.30
CA SER A 186 3.27 17.97 -15.64
C SER A 186 2.50 18.65 -14.52
N PRO A 187 1.73 19.72 -14.82
CA PRO A 187 0.76 20.24 -13.87
C PRO A 187 -0.21 19.09 -13.54
N ALA A 188 -0.29 18.72 -12.27
CA ALA A 188 -1.31 17.81 -11.81
C ALA A 188 -2.66 18.37 -12.26
N THR A 189 -3.38 17.64 -13.10
CA THR A 189 -4.75 18.03 -13.47
C THR A 189 -5.50 18.25 -12.16
N PRO A 190 -6.09 19.42 -11.91
CA PRO A 190 -6.73 19.71 -10.64
C PRO A 190 -7.84 18.69 -10.43
N SER A 191 -7.65 17.76 -9.51
CA SER A 191 -8.74 16.91 -9.06
C SER A 191 -9.86 17.80 -8.52
N PRO A 192 -11.11 17.60 -8.92
CA PRO A 192 -12.21 18.37 -8.37
C PRO A 192 -12.17 18.29 -6.84
N LYS A 193 -12.20 19.46 -6.19
CA LYS A 193 -12.19 19.54 -4.73
C LYS A 193 -13.37 18.71 -4.19
N PRO A 194 -13.14 17.83 -3.23
CA PRO A 194 -14.22 17.06 -2.65
C PRO A 194 -15.27 18.02 -2.06
N LYS A 195 -16.52 17.83 -2.46
CA LYS A 195 -17.65 18.68 -2.00
C LYS A 195 -18.08 18.36 -0.57
N SER A 196 -17.63 17.25 0.00
CA SER A 196 -18.00 16.73 1.31
C SER A 196 -16.80 16.07 1.97
N LEU A 197 -16.77 16.05 3.32
CA LEU A 197 -15.73 15.35 4.09
C LEU A 197 -15.88 13.83 4.04
N PHE A 198 -17.07 13.34 3.76
CA PHE A 198 -17.38 11.93 3.64
C PHE A 198 -17.77 11.56 2.21
N VAL A 199 -17.53 10.33 1.81
CA VAL A 199 -18.04 9.79 0.55
C VAL A 199 -19.59 9.75 0.62
N SER A 200 -20.24 9.85 -0.54
CA SER A 200 -21.70 10.00 -0.61
C SER A 200 -22.48 8.82 -0.03
N ASP A 201 -21.89 7.63 0.00
CA ASP A 201 -22.48 6.38 0.51
C ASP A 201 -21.95 5.97 1.89
N ALA A 202 -21.25 6.86 2.59
CA ALA A 202 -20.57 6.59 3.87
C ALA A 202 -21.46 5.89 4.92
N PHE A 203 -22.73 6.30 5.00
CA PHE A 203 -23.69 5.81 6.01
C PHE A 203 -24.74 4.85 5.44
N THR A 204 -24.77 4.65 4.13
CA THR A 204 -25.79 3.83 3.46
C THR A 204 -25.23 2.50 2.95
N ASN A 205 -23.92 2.43 2.69
CA ASN A 205 -23.27 1.25 2.16
C ASN A 205 -22.70 0.36 3.29
N PRO A 206 -23.28 -0.82 3.55
CA PRO A 206 -22.82 -1.70 4.64
C PRO A 206 -21.41 -2.25 4.41
N ALA A 207 -20.88 -2.22 3.17
CA ALA A 207 -19.55 -2.72 2.86
C ALA A 207 -18.44 -2.00 3.68
N HIS A 208 -18.63 -0.71 4.02
CA HIS A 208 -17.68 0.03 4.86
C HIS A 208 -17.62 -0.51 6.28
N VAL A 209 -18.78 -0.84 6.85
CA VAL A 209 -18.90 -1.45 8.20
C VAL A 209 -18.38 -2.88 8.21
N HIS A 210 -18.75 -3.68 7.20
CA HIS A 210 -18.26 -5.06 7.07
C HIS A 210 -16.74 -5.12 6.98
N PHE A 211 -16.13 -4.23 6.22
CA PHE A 211 -14.67 -4.14 6.14
C PHE A 211 -14.04 -3.83 7.49
N ALA A 212 -14.52 -2.79 8.18
CA ALA A 212 -14.00 -2.40 9.48
C ALA A 212 -14.15 -3.53 10.52
N LEU A 213 -15.31 -4.22 10.53
CA LEU A 213 -15.54 -5.38 11.41
C LEU A 213 -14.60 -6.54 11.11
N LYS A 214 -14.38 -6.89 9.82
CA LYS A 214 -13.44 -7.96 9.42
C LYS A 214 -12.04 -7.69 9.95
N VAL A 215 -11.54 -6.48 9.73
CA VAL A 215 -10.18 -6.11 10.18
C VAL A 215 -10.08 -6.11 11.70
N THR A 216 -11.05 -5.51 12.37
CA THR A 216 -11.08 -5.46 13.84
C THR A 216 -11.15 -6.86 14.42
N PHE A 217 -12.02 -7.71 13.90
CA PHE A 217 -12.12 -9.10 14.36
C PHE A 217 -10.79 -9.87 14.18
N ALA A 218 -10.18 -9.79 12.98
CA ALA A 218 -8.92 -10.48 12.70
C ALA A 218 -7.78 -10.00 13.63
N ALA A 219 -7.65 -8.68 13.81
CA ALA A 219 -6.61 -8.10 14.65
C ALA A 219 -6.82 -8.44 16.14
N MET A 220 -8.05 -8.29 16.63
CA MET A 220 -8.37 -8.60 18.04
C MET A 220 -8.29 -10.09 18.34
N PHE A 221 -8.67 -10.96 17.40
CA PHE A 221 -8.47 -12.40 17.53
C PHE A 221 -6.97 -12.73 17.66
N CYS A 222 -6.12 -12.19 16.81
CA CYS A 222 -4.68 -12.37 16.95
C CYS A 222 -4.16 -11.85 18.28
N TYR A 223 -4.62 -10.68 18.74
CA TYR A 223 -4.25 -10.11 20.04
C TYR A 223 -4.59 -11.05 21.20
N ILE A 224 -5.84 -11.50 21.26
CA ILE A 224 -6.30 -12.39 22.33
C ILE A 224 -5.53 -13.71 22.33
N VAL A 225 -5.29 -14.29 21.15
CA VAL A 225 -4.57 -15.57 21.04
C VAL A 225 -3.14 -15.43 21.54
N TYR A 226 -2.36 -14.45 21.06
CA TYR A 226 -0.96 -14.35 21.48
C TYR A 226 -0.81 -13.98 22.97
N MET A 227 -1.77 -13.23 23.53
CA MET A 227 -1.82 -12.96 24.95
C MET A 227 -2.18 -14.23 25.75
N ALA A 228 -3.14 -15.04 25.27
CA ALA A 228 -3.57 -16.25 25.94
C ALA A 228 -2.48 -17.35 26.01
N ILE A 229 -1.58 -17.38 25.01
CA ILE A 229 -0.43 -18.32 25.00
C ILE A 229 0.84 -17.71 25.59
N ASP A 230 0.74 -16.51 26.19
CA ASP A 230 1.87 -15.75 26.79
C ASP A 230 3.05 -15.54 25.83
N TRP A 231 2.75 -15.28 24.55
CA TRP A 231 3.78 -15.05 23.54
C TRP A 231 3.65 -13.65 22.91
N SER A 232 3.92 -12.64 23.72
CA SER A 232 3.84 -11.21 23.32
C SER A 232 4.79 -10.84 22.17
N GLY A 233 5.85 -11.60 21.94
CA GLY A 233 6.80 -11.40 20.84
C GLY A 233 6.17 -11.46 19.45
N ILE A 234 5.02 -12.15 19.27
CA ILE A 234 4.33 -12.24 17.98
C ILE A 234 3.28 -11.14 17.76
N HIS A 235 3.38 -9.99 18.47
CA HIS A 235 2.50 -8.83 18.31
C HIS A 235 2.40 -8.32 16.86
N THR A 236 3.37 -8.66 16.01
CA THR A 236 3.33 -8.37 14.57
C THR A 236 2.15 -9.01 13.86
N ALA A 237 1.47 -10.01 14.46
CA ALA A 237 0.24 -10.59 13.93
C ALA A 237 -0.89 -9.55 13.84
N LEU A 238 -1.14 -8.79 14.92
CA LEU A 238 -2.11 -7.71 14.97
C LEU A 238 -1.78 -6.63 13.92
N ILE A 239 -0.51 -6.22 13.84
CA ILE A 239 -0.02 -5.26 12.84
C ILE A 239 -0.27 -5.80 11.42
N THR A 240 -0.04 -7.10 11.19
CA THR A 240 -0.24 -7.71 9.89
C THR A 240 -1.69 -7.64 9.46
N CYS A 241 -2.64 -7.99 10.31
CA CYS A 241 -4.07 -7.93 10.00
C CYS A 241 -4.51 -6.54 9.55
N THR A 242 -3.98 -5.49 10.19
CA THR A 242 -4.36 -4.10 9.85
C THR A 242 -3.73 -3.61 8.55
N PHE A 243 -2.46 -3.96 8.29
CA PHE A 243 -1.74 -3.47 7.12
C PHE A 243 -2.06 -4.19 5.81
N ILE A 244 -2.38 -5.49 5.85
CA ILE A 244 -2.65 -6.24 4.61
C ILE A 244 -4.11 -6.12 4.15
N ALA A 245 -5.03 -5.78 5.06
CA ALA A 245 -6.44 -5.64 4.75
C ALA A 245 -6.67 -4.62 3.64
N LEU A 246 -7.28 -5.05 2.55
CA LEU A 246 -7.70 -4.25 1.42
C LEU A 246 -9.16 -4.56 1.08
N GLU A 247 -9.73 -3.81 0.15
CA GLU A 247 -11.15 -3.90 -0.19
C GLU A 247 -11.57 -5.27 -0.71
N THR A 248 -10.70 -5.94 -1.47
CA THR A 248 -11.01 -7.24 -2.07
C THR A 248 -10.12 -8.36 -1.54
N THR A 249 -10.60 -9.59 -1.64
CA THR A 249 -9.86 -10.78 -1.20
C THR A 249 -8.56 -10.94 -1.99
N GLY A 250 -8.58 -10.78 -3.33
CA GLY A 250 -7.39 -10.89 -4.17
C GLY A 250 -6.33 -9.83 -3.84
N ALA A 251 -6.76 -8.57 -3.64
CA ALA A 251 -5.84 -7.50 -3.25
C ALA A 251 -5.22 -7.77 -1.87
N THR A 252 -5.98 -8.29 -0.91
CA THR A 252 -5.51 -8.64 0.43
C THR A 252 -4.50 -9.78 0.36
N LEU A 253 -4.77 -10.84 -0.41
CA LEU A 253 -3.85 -11.96 -0.61
C LEU A 253 -2.56 -11.54 -1.31
N HIS A 254 -2.65 -10.76 -2.40
CA HIS A 254 -1.47 -10.21 -3.08
C HIS A 254 -0.58 -9.41 -2.12
N LYS A 255 -1.16 -8.50 -1.34
CA LYS A 255 -0.42 -7.72 -0.35
C LYS A 255 0.20 -8.60 0.74
N GLY A 256 -0.49 -9.68 1.12
CA GLY A 256 0.02 -10.71 2.04
C GLY A 256 1.26 -11.42 1.48
N ILE A 257 1.23 -11.83 0.20
CA ILE A 257 2.38 -12.46 -0.47
C ILE A 257 3.58 -11.52 -0.50
N LEU A 258 3.37 -10.24 -0.83
CA LEU A 258 4.43 -9.23 -0.80
C LEU A 258 4.99 -9.02 0.62
N ARG A 259 4.14 -9.14 1.64
CA ARG A 259 4.57 -9.05 3.03
C ARG A 259 5.47 -10.22 3.43
N ILE A 260 5.10 -11.46 3.07
CA ILE A 260 5.95 -12.64 3.32
C ILE A 260 7.25 -12.52 2.54
N GLY A 261 7.18 -12.29 1.22
CA GLY A 261 8.36 -12.19 0.37
C GLY A 261 9.34 -11.12 0.84
N GLY A 262 8.83 -9.93 1.16
CA GLY A 262 9.63 -8.84 1.70
C GLY A 262 10.24 -9.18 3.06
N CYS A 263 9.48 -9.84 3.96
CA CYS A 263 9.97 -10.27 5.25
C CYS A 263 11.07 -11.34 5.13
N VAL A 264 10.92 -12.31 4.22
CA VAL A 264 11.93 -13.36 3.98
C VAL A 264 13.21 -12.74 3.43
N ILE A 265 13.12 -11.86 2.44
CA ILE A 265 14.29 -11.18 1.87
C ILE A 265 14.96 -10.29 2.91
N GLY A 266 14.21 -9.42 3.57
CA GLY A 266 14.73 -8.49 4.58
C GLY A 266 15.28 -9.22 5.82
N GLY A 267 14.62 -10.28 6.26
CA GLY A 267 15.06 -11.15 7.35
C GLY A 267 16.34 -11.92 7.00
N ALA A 268 16.45 -12.44 5.78
CA ALA A 268 17.67 -13.10 5.30
C ALA A 268 18.85 -12.13 5.23
N LEU A 269 18.62 -10.89 4.75
CA LEU A 269 19.63 -9.83 4.75
C LEU A 269 20.05 -9.46 6.18
N ALA A 270 19.09 -9.37 7.09
CA ALA A 270 19.36 -9.08 8.51
C ALA A 270 20.15 -10.21 9.16
N LEU A 271 19.73 -11.47 8.98
CA LEU A 271 20.42 -12.65 9.51
C LEU A 271 21.85 -12.73 8.98
N PHE A 272 22.04 -12.55 7.66
CA PHE A 272 23.37 -12.50 7.07
C PHE A 272 24.24 -11.39 7.69
N THR A 273 23.65 -10.21 7.85
CA THR A 273 24.34 -9.07 8.48
C THR A 273 24.74 -9.39 9.92
N THR A 274 23.81 -9.91 10.73
CA THR A 274 24.03 -10.17 12.16
C THR A 274 25.05 -11.30 12.35
N VAL A 275 24.97 -12.40 11.59
CA VAL A 275 25.81 -13.58 11.80
C VAL A 275 27.21 -13.41 11.17
N PHE A 276 27.28 -12.86 9.97
CA PHE A 276 28.55 -12.86 9.21
C PHE A 276 29.24 -11.49 9.18
N LEU A 277 28.50 -10.39 9.20
CA LEU A 277 29.11 -9.07 9.04
C LEU A 277 29.36 -8.38 10.38
N MET A 278 28.40 -8.38 11.30
CA MET A 278 28.52 -7.68 12.60
C MET A 278 29.75 -8.09 13.42
N PRO A 279 30.13 -9.38 13.52
CA PRO A 279 31.32 -9.74 14.29
C PRO A 279 32.62 -9.11 13.78
N HIS A 280 32.66 -8.66 12.52
CA HIS A 280 33.83 -8.05 11.89
C HIS A 280 33.70 -6.51 11.76
N MET A 281 32.58 -5.94 12.21
CA MET A 281 32.37 -4.48 12.15
C MET A 281 32.93 -3.79 13.36
N VAL A 282 34.02 -3.05 13.19
CA VAL A 282 34.65 -2.22 14.24
C VAL A 282 34.43 -0.73 14.05
N THR A 283 33.85 -0.32 12.94
CA THR A 283 33.66 1.10 12.60
C THR A 283 32.23 1.40 12.17
N ILE A 284 31.78 2.63 12.44
CA ILE A 284 30.48 3.11 11.91
C ILE A 284 30.44 3.11 10.38
N ALA A 285 31.58 3.26 9.71
CA ALA A 285 31.66 3.23 8.27
C ALA A 285 31.24 1.88 7.67
N SER A 286 31.66 0.75 8.29
CA SER A 286 31.24 -0.58 7.86
C SER A 286 29.73 -0.78 8.03
N LEU A 287 29.15 -0.31 9.12
CA LEU A 287 27.72 -0.35 9.36
C LEU A 287 26.95 0.49 8.31
N VAL A 288 27.43 1.69 8.00
CA VAL A 288 26.84 2.57 6.99
C VAL A 288 26.82 1.92 5.61
N VAL A 289 27.88 1.21 5.21
CA VAL A 289 27.91 0.49 3.95
C VAL A 289 26.85 -0.60 3.90
N VAL A 290 26.72 -1.40 4.96
CA VAL A 290 25.70 -2.47 5.02
C VAL A 290 24.29 -1.89 5.00
N VAL A 291 24.03 -0.84 5.78
CA VAL A 291 22.75 -0.12 5.75
C VAL A 291 22.45 0.43 4.36
N ALA A 292 23.46 1.02 3.69
CA ALA A 292 23.29 1.56 2.34
C ALA A 292 22.95 0.45 1.32
N CYS A 293 23.64 -0.70 1.38
CA CYS A 293 23.35 -1.84 0.51
C CYS A 293 21.93 -2.39 0.72
N ALA A 294 21.55 -2.65 1.96
CA ALA A 294 20.22 -3.15 2.28
C ALA A 294 19.12 -2.13 1.89
N SER A 295 19.36 -0.85 2.16
CA SER A 295 18.47 0.24 1.76
C SER A 295 18.35 0.37 0.24
N ALA A 296 19.43 0.18 -0.52
CA ALA A 296 19.40 0.24 -1.97
C ALA A 296 18.56 -0.92 -2.56
N ILE A 297 18.70 -2.13 -2.02
CA ILE A 297 17.88 -3.29 -2.42
C ILE A 297 16.40 -3.02 -2.12
N ALA A 298 16.08 -2.64 -0.89
CA ALA A 298 14.73 -2.33 -0.48
C ALA A 298 14.11 -1.16 -1.30
N GLY A 299 14.88 -0.10 -1.50
CA GLY A 299 14.49 1.09 -2.26
C GLY A 299 14.25 0.78 -3.73
N TRP A 300 15.06 -0.10 -4.34
CA TRP A 300 14.86 -0.52 -5.73
C TRP A 300 13.51 -1.20 -5.93
N VAL A 301 13.11 -2.07 -5.00
CA VAL A 301 11.79 -2.71 -5.04
C VAL A 301 10.69 -1.72 -4.68
N ALA A 302 10.89 -0.87 -3.66
CA ALA A 302 9.89 0.10 -3.20
C ALA A 302 9.57 1.20 -4.23
N THR A 303 10.51 1.52 -5.12
CA THR A 303 10.32 2.49 -6.22
C THR A 303 9.78 1.86 -7.49
N GLY A 304 9.47 0.58 -7.49
CA GLY A 304 8.80 -0.13 -8.59
C GLY A 304 7.32 0.22 -8.73
N SER A 305 6.59 -0.61 -9.49
CA SER A 305 5.15 -0.44 -9.65
C SER A 305 4.39 -0.64 -8.33
N GLU A 306 3.12 -0.25 -8.31
CA GLU A 306 2.23 -0.50 -7.16
C GLU A 306 2.09 -2.00 -6.82
N LEU A 307 2.36 -2.88 -7.78
CA LEU A 307 2.30 -4.34 -7.59
C LEU A 307 3.45 -4.88 -6.74
N ILE A 308 4.62 -4.21 -6.70
CA ILE A 308 5.79 -4.70 -5.95
C ILE A 308 6.25 -3.73 -4.85
N SER A 309 5.90 -2.46 -4.94
CA SER A 309 6.42 -1.40 -4.05
C SER A 309 6.25 -1.70 -2.57
N TYR A 310 5.12 -2.33 -2.19
CA TYR A 310 4.89 -2.75 -0.81
C TYR A 310 5.90 -3.83 -0.35
N GLY A 311 6.36 -4.71 -1.24
CA GLY A 311 7.43 -5.68 -0.95
C GLY A 311 8.73 -4.98 -0.55
N GLY A 312 9.11 -3.91 -1.24
CA GLY A 312 10.30 -3.11 -0.90
C GLY A 312 10.22 -2.46 0.48
N LEU A 313 9.06 -1.90 0.84
CA LEU A 313 8.81 -1.41 2.19
C LEU A 313 8.97 -2.54 3.24
N GLN A 314 8.49 -3.75 2.94
CA GLN A 314 8.62 -4.88 3.87
C GLN A 314 10.05 -5.39 4.00
N ILE A 315 10.85 -5.34 2.92
CA ILE A 315 12.30 -5.64 2.98
C ILE A 315 12.99 -4.68 3.97
N ALA A 316 12.76 -3.36 3.79
CA ALA A 316 13.33 -2.36 4.69
C ALA A 316 12.88 -2.56 6.13
N PHE A 317 11.57 -2.73 6.34
CA PHE A 317 11.00 -2.92 7.66
C PHE A 317 11.54 -4.19 8.35
N ALA A 318 11.65 -5.31 7.62
CA ALA A 318 12.21 -6.54 8.17
C ALA A 318 13.69 -6.41 8.51
N PHE A 319 14.47 -5.78 7.63
CA PHE A 319 15.90 -5.57 7.85
C PHE A 319 16.16 -4.66 9.07
N PHE A 320 15.61 -3.45 9.05
CA PHE A 320 15.89 -2.47 10.10
C PHE A 320 15.40 -2.90 11.48
N TYR A 321 14.21 -3.47 11.55
CA TYR A 321 13.66 -3.93 12.82
C TYR A 321 14.35 -5.16 13.38
N SER A 322 15.03 -5.96 12.55
CA SER A 322 15.80 -7.12 13.00
C SER A 322 17.24 -6.76 13.38
N VAL A 323 17.84 -5.77 12.68
CA VAL A 323 19.24 -5.37 12.91
C VAL A 323 19.38 -4.39 14.05
N PHE A 324 18.38 -3.52 14.25
CA PHE A 324 18.46 -2.45 15.25
C PHE A 324 17.38 -2.62 16.33
N GLN A 325 17.85 -2.66 17.59
CA GLN A 325 17.03 -2.64 18.78
C GLN A 325 17.42 -1.43 19.62
N GLY A 326 16.42 -0.66 20.06
CA GLY A 326 16.68 0.58 20.73
C GLY A 326 17.45 1.57 19.85
N TYR A 327 18.64 1.97 20.25
CA TYR A 327 19.50 2.95 19.54
C TYR A 327 20.75 2.34 18.89
N ALA A 328 20.91 1.02 18.91
CA ALA A 328 22.11 0.33 18.44
C ALA A 328 21.77 -0.98 17.71
N PRO A 329 22.72 -1.55 16.95
CA PRO A 329 22.60 -2.91 16.43
C PRO A 329 22.48 -3.94 17.55
N ASP A 330 21.67 -4.99 17.31
CA ASP A 330 21.47 -6.10 18.23
C ASP A 330 21.69 -7.44 17.51
N THR A 331 22.05 -8.47 18.28
CA THR A 331 22.30 -9.83 17.78
C THR A 331 21.23 -10.84 18.21
N ASP A 332 20.13 -10.40 18.82
CA ASP A 332 19.04 -11.27 19.24
C ASP A 332 18.23 -11.77 18.02
N LEU A 333 18.30 -13.09 17.79
CA LEU A 333 17.60 -13.75 16.68
C LEU A 333 16.12 -14.07 16.99
N ASP A 334 15.70 -14.00 18.24
CA ASP A 334 14.32 -14.24 18.66
C ASP A 334 13.37 -13.23 18.01
N ASN A 335 13.83 -12.00 17.81
CA ASN A 335 13.08 -10.96 17.12
C ASN A 335 12.74 -11.34 15.66
N VAL A 336 13.70 -11.96 14.95
CA VAL A 336 13.48 -12.44 13.57
C VAL A 336 12.44 -13.56 13.56
N ARG A 337 12.61 -14.56 14.44
CA ARG A 337 11.67 -15.69 14.58
C ARG A 337 10.26 -15.21 14.92
N ASN A 338 10.13 -14.42 15.97
CA ASN A 338 8.84 -13.91 16.44
C ASN A 338 8.10 -13.11 15.38
N ARG A 339 8.87 -12.34 14.60
CA ARG A 339 8.32 -11.57 13.48
C ARG A 339 7.77 -12.46 12.38
N VAL A 340 8.52 -13.47 11.94
CA VAL A 340 8.07 -14.40 10.90
C VAL A 340 6.82 -15.13 11.35
N VAL A 341 6.82 -15.69 12.57
CA VAL A 341 5.65 -16.40 13.13
C VAL A 341 4.45 -15.47 13.24
N GLY A 342 4.64 -14.25 13.75
CA GLY A 342 3.55 -13.27 13.89
C GLY A 342 2.97 -12.85 12.52
N ILE A 343 3.81 -12.64 11.50
CA ILE A 343 3.33 -12.32 10.15
C ILE A 343 2.54 -13.48 9.57
N LEU A 344 3.04 -14.72 9.65
CA LEU A 344 2.34 -15.90 9.14
C LEU A 344 0.99 -16.10 9.85
N PHE A 345 0.98 -15.98 11.17
CA PHE A 345 -0.26 -16.09 11.95
C PHE A 345 -1.28 -15.02 11.55
N GLY A 346 -0.87 -13.74 11.52
CA GLY A 346 -1.75 -12.65 11.10
C GLY A 346 -2.28 -12.81 9.67
N LEU A 347 -1.44 -13.34 8.77
CA LEU A 347 -1.83 -13.58 7.38
C LEU A 347 -2.86 -14.69 7.26
N ILE A 348 -2.66 -15.82 7.96
CA ILE A 348 -3.61 -16.95 7.98
C ILE A 348 -4.96 -16.45 8.51
N VAL A 349 -4.97 -15.78 9.67
CA VAL A 349 -6.22 -15.28 10.26
C VAL A 349 -6.91 -14.29 9.32
N THR A 350 -6.19 -13.30 8.76
CA THR A 350 -6.79 -12.33 7.84
C THR A 350 -7.29 -13.01 6.57
N GLY A 351 -6.53 -13.94 6.01
CA GLY A 351 -6.92 -14.71 4.82
C GLY A 351 -8.22 -15.48 5.06
N LEU A 352 -8.35 -16.18 6.18
CA LEU A 352 -9.57 -16.90 6.56
C LEU A 352 -10.74 -15.94 6.75
N VAL A 353 -10.56 -14.85 7.51
CA VAL A 353 -11.61 -13.86 7.75
C VAL A 353 -12.12 -13.25 6.43
N PHE A 354 -11.22 -12.83 5.54
CA PHE A 354 -11.60 -12.20 4.28
C PHE A 354 -12.19 -13.18 3.26
N ARG A 355 -11.83 -14.46 3.35
CA ARG A 355 -12.39 -15.51 2.49
C ARG A 355 -13.80 -15.96 2.91
N TYR A 356 -14.07 -16.05 4.22
CA TYR A 356 -15.30 -16.65 4.72
C TYR A 356 -16.32 -15.66 5.30
N ILE A 357 -15.88 -14.49 5.77
CA ILE A 357 -16.76 -13.48 6.35
C ILE A 357 -16.97 -12.36 5.32
N TRP A 358 -18.18 -12.28 4.75
CA TRP A 358 -18.58 -11.28 3.74
C TRP A 358 -17.50 -11.08 2.64
N PRO A 359 -17.18 -12.11 1.84
CA PRO A 359 -16.15 -11.98 0.81
C PRO A 359 -16.53 -10.90 -0.23
N GLU A 360 -15.57 -10.04 -0.57
CA GLU A 360 -15.69 -9.09 -1.67
C GLU A 360 -14.77 -9.55 -2.80
N HIS A 361 -15.34 -10.05 -3.89
CA HIS A 361 -14.57 -10.60 -5.00
C HIS A 361 -13.99 -9.50 -5.89
N THR A 362 -12.74 -9.67 -6.29
CA THR A 362 -12.02 -8.76 -7.19
C THR A 362 -12.66 -8.75 -8.58
N ILE A 363 -13.24 -9.89 -9.01
CA ILE A 363 -13.97 -10.04 -10.28
C ILE A 363 -15.15 -9.07 -10.35
N ASP A 364 -15.90 -8.88 -9.28
CA ASP A 364 -17.03 -7.93 -9.28
C ASP A 364 -16.56 -6.48 -9.42
N ARG A 365 -15.44 -6.14 -8.79
CA ARG A 365 -14.80 -4.83 -8.94
C ARG A 365 -14.27 -4.61 -10.36
N LEU A 366 -13.65 -5.64 -10.96
CA LEU A 366 -13.22 -5.60 -12.35
C LEU A 366 -14.40 -5.37 -13.30
N ARG A 367 -15.49 -6.12 -13.12
CA ARG A 367 -16.70 -5.97 -13.90
C ARG A 367 -17.30 -4.55 -13.81
N ALA A 368 -17.34 -3.99 -12.58
CA ALA A 368 -17.83 -2.64 -12.37
C ALA A 368 -16.92 -1.58 -13.03
N ALA A 369 -15.60 -1.71 -12.91
CA ALA A 369 -14.64 -0.80 -13.53
C ALA A 369 -14.71 -0.84 -15.07
N LEU A 370 -14.84 -2.04 -15.67
CA LEU A 370 -15.03 -2.19 -17.10
C LEU A 370 -16.34 -1.55 -17.60
N ARG A 371 -17.45 -1.76 -16.88
CA ARG A 371 -18.72 -1.10 -17.21
C ARG A 371 -18.60 0.42 -17.19
N GLN A 372 -17.89 0.96 -16.20
CA GLN A 372 -17.67 2.40 -16.10
C GLN A 372 -16.82 2.91 -17.26
N ALA A 373 -15.68 2.27 -17.55
CA ALA A 373 -14.80 2.63 -18.65
C ALA A 373 -15.52 2.60 -20.02
N LEU A 374 -16.27 1.53 -20.31
CA LEU A 374 -17.04 1.39 -21.53
C LEU A 374 -18.14 2.45 -21.67
N ARG A 375 -18.85 2.79 -20.59
CA ARG A 375 -19.84 3.88 -20.59
C ARG A 375 -19.20 5.24 -20.88
N GLN A 376 -18.02 5.50 -20.35
CA GLN A 376 -17.29 6.74 -20.62
C GLN A 376 -16.75 6.76 -22.06
N LEU A 377 -16.29 5.62 -22.60
CA LEU A 377 -15.92 5.48 -24.01
C LEU A 377 -17.11 5.78 -24.94
N ALA A 378 -18.29 5.28 -24.61
CA ALA A 378 -19.51 5.60 -25.38
C ALA A 378 -19.79 7.12 -25.37
N ARG A 379 -19.62 7.77 -24.23
CA ARG A 379 -19.77 9.24 -24.10
C ARG A 379 -18.71 9.99 -24.92
N LEU A 380 -17.46 9.53 -24.94
CA LEU A 380 -16.38 10.16 -25.72
C LEU A 380 -16.72 10.21 -27.22
N LEU A 381 -17.35 9.17 -27.75
CA LEU A 381 -17.75 9.12 -29.15
C LEU A 381 -18.99 9.99 -29.48
N THR A 382 -19.70 10.49 -28.45
CA THR A 382 -20.88 11.35 -28.61
C THR A 382 -20.61 12.82 -28.32
N THR A 383 -19.53 13.14 -27.62
CA THR A 383 -19.24 14.50 -27.15
C THR A 383 -18.24 15.17 -28.08
N HIS A 384 -18.58 16.40 -28.54
CA HIS A 384 -17.73 17.25 -29.38
C HIS A 384 -17.31 18.54 -28.63
N ASP A 385 -16.98 18.48 -27.34
CA ASP A 385 -16.85 19.66 -26.50
C ASP A 385 -15.44 19.82 -25.91
N GLN A 386 -15.14 21.00 -25.32
CA GLN A 386 -13.92 21.33 -24.58
C GLN A 386 -13.61 20.36 -23.42
N LYS A 387 -14.53 19.48 -23.05
CA LYS A 387 -14.40 18.44 -22.01
C LYS A 387 -13.67 17.17 -22.48
N THR A 388 -13.39 17.05 -23.77
CA THR A 388 -12.77 15.86 -24.38
C THR A 388 -11.43 15.46 -23.76
N PRO A 389 -10.46 16.37 -23.48
CA PRO A 389 -9.18 15.98 -22.87
C PRO A 389 -9.35 15.43 -21.43
N ALA A 390 -10.26 16.01 -20.66
CA ALA A 390 -10.54 15.53 -19.29
C ALA A 390 -11.18 14.14 -19.32
N LEU A 391 -12.08 13.87 -20.26
CA LEU A 391 -12.73 12.58 -20.44
C LEU A 391 -11.73 11.49 -20.88
N ILE A 392 -10.80 11.81 -21.79
CA ILE A 392 -9.72 10.90 -22.19
C ILE A 392 -8.86 10.54 -20.97
N GLY A 393 -8.52 11.51 -20.12
CA GLY A 393 -7.78 11.27 -18.88
C GLY A 393 -8.53 10.34 -17.92
N GLN A 394 -9.84 10.55 -17.75
CA GLN A 394 -10.68 9.70 -16.89
C GLN A 394 -10.75 8.26 -17.43
N ILE A 395 -10.99 8.07 -18.72
CA ILE A 395 -11.04 6.74 -19.34
C ILE A 395 -9.70 6.01 -19.19
N SER A 396 -8.59 6.71 -19.42
CA SER A 396 -7.24 6.15 -19.22
C SER A 396 -7.03 5.66 -17.76
N THR A 397 -7.52 6.43 -16.79
CA THR A 397 -7.46 6.07 -15.37
C THR A 397 -8.34 4.85 -15.08
N ASP A 398 -9.59 4.83 -15.58
CA ASP A 398 -10.52 3.72 -15.36
C ASP A 398 -10.03 2.41 -16.00
N LEU A 399 -9.46 2.46 -17.21
CA LEU A 399 -8.86 1.29 -17.86
C LEU A 399 -7.61 0.80 -17.10
N SER A 400 -6.77 1.70 -16.62
CA SER A 400 -5.62 1.34 -15.78
C SER A 400 -6.06 0.66 -14.48
N GLN A 401 -7.14 1.17 -13.87
CA GLN A 401 -7.74 0.56 -12.68
C GLN A 401 -8.34 -0.81 -12.98
N ALA A 402 -9.07 -0.97 -14.11
CA ALA A 402 -9.60 -2.26 -14.53
C ALA A 402 -8.48 -3.28 -14.77
N ARG A 403 -7.38 -2.88 -15.42
CA ARG A 403 -6.21 -3.73 -15.63
C ARG A 403 -5.60 -4.19 -14.32
N ARG A 404 -5.45 -3.27 -13.36
CA ARG A 404 -4.98 -3.61 -12.01
C ARG A 404 -5.89 -4.62 -11.30
N GLN A 405 -7.22 -4.45 -11.42
CA GLN A 405 -8.17 -5.41 -10.84
C GLN A 405 -8.07 -6.79 -11.52
N ALA A 406 -7.84 -6.85 -12.83
CA ALA A 406 -7.63 -8.10 -13.54
C ALA A 406 -6.35 -8.83 -13.05
N GLU A 407 -5.25 -8.10 -12.82
CA GLU A 407 -4.03 -8.67 -12.24
C GLU A 407 -4.28 -9.18 -10.81
N LEU A 408 -5.00 -8.43 -9.97
CA LEU A 408 -5.34 -8.84 -8.61
C LEU A 408 -6.31 -10.03 -8.54
N ALA A 409 -7.20 -10.18 -9.52
CA ALA A 409 -8.09 -11.32 -9.62
C ALA A 409 -7.34 -12.65 -9.83
N SER A 410 -6.07 -12.62 -10.28
CA SER A 410 -5.25 -13.82 -10.40
C SER A 410 -4.88 -14.46 -9.06
N PHE A 411 -5.00 -13.72 -7.96
CA PHE A 411 -4.71 -14.20 -6.62
C PHE A 411 -5.94 -14.80 -5.91
N GLU A 412 -7.14 -14.67 -6.49
CA GLU A 412 -8.32 -15.39 -5.99
C GLU A 412 -8.29 -16.83 -6.49
N SER A 413 -8.48 -17.79 -5.57
CA SER A 413 -8.51 -19.20 -5.93
C SER A 413 -9.79 -19.53 -6.71
N GLU A 414 -9.69 -20.47 -7.66
CA GLU A 414 -10.79 -20.96 -8.52
C GLU A 414 -11.98 -21.53 -7.73
N GLU A 415 -11.74 -21.97 -6.49
CA GLU A 415 -12.78 -22.51 -5.60
C GLU A 415 -13.60 -21.42 -4.88
N SER A 416 -13.31 -20.14 -5.08
CA SER A 416 -14.13 -19.08 -4.49
C SER A 416 -15.47 -18.96 -5.25
N PRO A 417 -16.62 -18.96 -4.56
CA PRO A 417 -17.92 -18.74 -5.19
C PRO A 417 -17.90 -17.42 -5.99
N GLY A 418 -18.07 -17.47 -7.30
CA GLY A 418 -17.98 -16.31 -8.20
C GLY A 418 -16.67 -16.16 -8.97
N ALA A 419 -15.63 -16.94 -8.68
CA ALA A 419 -14.36 -16.97 -9.41
C ALA A 419 -14.40 -18.07 -10.48
N ASP A 420 -15.32 -17.99 -11.43
CA ASP A 420 -15.34 -18.87 -12.61
C ASP A 420 -14.19 -18.45 -13.54
N GLN A 421 -13.30 -19.38 -13.88
CA GLN A 421 -12.15 -19.15 -14.76
C GLN A 421 -12.59 -18.69 -16.17
N LEU A 422 -13.72 -19.20 -16.65
CA LEU A 422 -14.36 -18.73 -17.89
C LEU A 422 -14.76 -17.24 -17.77
N THR A 423 -15.31 -16.84 -16.65
CA THR A 423 -15.69 -15.45 -16.40
C THR A 423 -14.46 -14.53 -16.35
N LYS A 424 -13.35 -14.96 -15.75
CA LYS A 424 -12.10 -14.22 -15.70
C LYS A 424 -11.51 -14.02 -17.10
N THR A 425 -11.36 -15.09 -17.88
CA THR A 425 -10.85 -15.05 -19.26
C THR A 425 -11.71 -14.15 -20.16
N ASN A 426 -13.03 -14.20 -19.99
CA ASN A 426 -13.95 -13.31 -20.70
C ASN A 426 -13.74 -11.84 -20.32
N LEU A 427 -13.57 -11.50 -19.02
CA LEU A 427 -13.34 -10.13 -18.57
C LEU A 427 -11.99 -9.60 -19.04
N GLU A 428 -10.95 -10.43 -19.08
CA GLU A 428 -9.64 -10.07 -19.64
C GLU A 428 -9.72 -9.77 -21.15
N SER A 429 -10.50 -10.56 -21.89
CA SER A 429 -10.74 -10.31 -23.32
C SER A 429 -11.52 -9.02 -23.57
N ILE A 430 -12.52 -8.71 -22.72
CA ILE A 430 -13.28 -7.45 -22.77
C ILE A 430 -12.36 -6.26 -22.44
N LEU A 431 -11.46 -6.40 -21.47
CA LEU A 431 -10.49 -5.37 -21.14
C LEU A 431 -9.56 -5.07 -22.32
N ALA A 432 -8.98 -6.11 -22.95
CA ALA A 432 -8.12 -5.93 -24.11
C ALA A 432 -8.87 -5.22 -25.26
N ARG A 433 -10.12 -5.60 -25.49
CA ARG A 433 -10.97 -4.96 -26.50
C ARG A 433 -11.30 -3.50 -26.15
N ALA A 434 -11.56 -3.19 -24.89
CA ALA A 434 -11.81 -1.82 -24.44
C ALA A 434 -10.57 -0.93 -24.62
N GLU A 435 -9.37 -1.46 -24.40
CA GLU A 435 -8.10 -0.75 -24.64
C GLU A 435 -7.89 -0.47 -26.15
N GLU A 436 -8.20 -1.42 -27.03
CA GLU A 436 -8.15 -1.22 -28.49
C GLU A 436 -9.15 -0.14 -28.97
N ILE A 437 -10.39 -0.22 -28.48
CA ILE A 437 -11.42 0.78 -28.78
C ILE A 437 -10.99 2.17 -28.30
N PHE A 438 -10.40 2.26 -27.11
CA PHE A 438 -9.90 3.52 -26.57
C PHE A 438 -8.75 4.10 -27.42
N ALA A 439 -7.80 3.28 -27.86
CA ALA A 439 -6.72 3.71 -28.74
C ALA A 439 -7.26 4.25 -30.07
N SER A 440 -8.25 3.57 -30.67
CA SER A 440 -8.91 3.98 -31.90
C SER A 440 -9.73 5.26 -31.71
N ALA A 441 -10.49 5.38 -30.61
CA ALA A 441 -11.25 6.59 -30.29
C ALA A 441 -10.36 7.81 -30.06
N LYS A 442 -9.22 7.61 -29.36
CA LYS A 442 -8.23 8.65 -29.13
C LYS A 442 -7.61 9.16 -30.44
N SER A 443 -7.30 8.27 -31.38
CA SER A 443 -6.77 8.65 -32.70
C SER A 443 -7.77 9.46 -33.51
N LEU A 444 -9.06 9.10 -33.47
CA LEU A 444 -10.14 9.85 -34.12
C LEU A 444 -10.31 11.26 -33.58
N VAL A 445 -10.19 11.41 -32.24
CA VAL A 445 -10.27 12.72 -31.58
C VAL A 445 -9.08 13.61 -31.97
N HIS A 446 -7.86 13.07 -32.07
CA HIS A 446 -6.66 13.82 -32.46
C HIS A 446 -6.62 14.16 -33.96
N ALA A 447 -7.29 13.40 -34.80
CA ALA A 447 -7.36 13.68 -36.25
C ALA A 447 -8.20 14.93 -36.60
N GLY A 448 -8.90 15.51 -35.62
CA GLY A 448 -9.70 16.72 -35.78
C GLY A 448 -10.99 16.49 -36.55
N GLU A 449 -11.87 17.51 -36.58
CA GLU A 449 -13.12 17.51 -37.33
C GLU A 449 -12.89 17.70 -38.85
N ARG A 450 -12.31 16.71 -39.48
CA ARG A 450 -12.60 16.55 -40.92
C ARG A 450 -13.94 15.78 -40.95
N ASN A 451 -14.94 16.44 -41.52
CA ASN A 451 -16.28 15.88 -41.72
C ASN A 451 -16.18 14.81 -42.83
N ASP A 452 -15.45 13.73 -42.56
CA ASP A 452 -15.18 12.66 -43.48
C ASP A 452 -16.13 11.50 -43.18
N GLU A 453 -16.88 11.08 -44.19
CA GLU A 453 -17.87 9.99 -44.10
C GLU A 453 -17.25 8.72 -43.46
N ARG A 454 -15.97 8.48 -43.73
CA ARG A 454 -15.17 7.41 -43.12
C ARG A 454 -15.05 7.54 -41.59
N GLN A 455 -14.89 8.76 -41.06
CA GLN A 455 -14.82 8.96 -39.61
C GLN A 455 -16.14 8.71 -38.91
N ASN A 456 -17.26 9.11 -39.55
CA ASN A 456 -18.59 8.86 -39.03
C ASN A 456 -18.92 7.36 -39.05
N GLN A 457 -18.52 6.64 -40.09
CA GLN A 457 -18.66 5.19 -40.18
C GLN A 457 -17.85 4.47 -39.11
N THR A 458 -16.59 4.88 -38.87
CA THR A 458 -15.74 4.33 -37.82
C THR A 458 -16.33 4.58 -36.43
N ARG A 459 -16.84 5.80 -36.15
CA ARG A 459 -17.54 6.10 -34.89
C ARG A 459 -18.77 5.19 -34.66
N THR A 460 -19.52 4.92 -35.69
CA THR A 460 -20.70 4.05 -35.61
C THR A 460 -20.32 2.61 -35.32
N VAL A 461 -19.26 2.11 -35.95
CA VAL A 461 -18.72 0.76 -35.69
C VAL A 461 -18.24 0.66 -34.24
N LEU A 462 -17.42 1.61 -33.76
CA LEU A 462 -16.92 1.60 -32.38
C LEU A 462 -18.05 1.67 -31.35
N ARG A 463 -19.14 2.41 -31.63
CA ARG A 463 -20.33 2.44 -30.76
C ARG A 463 -21.03 1.09 -30.69
N SER A 464 -21.18 0.40 -31.81
CA SER A 464 -21.79 -0.94 -31.83
C SER A 464 -20.94 -1.96 -31.07
N GLU A 465 -19.60 -1.88 -31.21
CA GLU A 465 -18.67 -2.72 -30.45
C GLU A 465 -18.76 -2.45 -28.94
N ILE A 466 -18.76 -1.19 -28.51
CA ILE A 466 -18.92 -0.83 -27.08
C ILE A 466 -20.26 -1.38 -26.52
N ALA A 467 -21.34 -1.24 -27.29
CA ALA A 467 -22.65 -1.76 -26.87
C ALA A 467 -22.63 -3.28 -26.70
N ALA A 468 -21.98 -4.00 -27.62
CA ALA A 468 -21.81 -5.44 -27.53
C ALA A 468 -20.97 -5.87 -26.30
N GLU A 469 -19.88 -5.15 -26.01
CA GLU A 469 -19.06 -5.45 -24.84
C GLU A 469 -19.78 -5.12 -23.52
N ILE A 470 -20.57 -4.05 -23.46
CA ILE A 470 -21.42 -3.75 -22.29
C ILE A 470 -22.45 -4.87 -22.07
N GLN A 471 -23.05 -5.39 -23.15
CA GLN A 471 -24.02 -6.48 -23.04
C GLN A 471 -23.40 -7.77 -22.49
N LYS A 472 -22.15 -8.09 -22.86
CA LYS A 472 -21.43 -9.25 -22.30
C LYS A 472 -21.16 -9.15 -20.80
N LEU A 473 -21.15 -7.93 -20.26
CA LEU A 473 -20.95 -7.71 -18.83
C LEU A 473 -22.22 -7.92 -17.97
N GLY A 474 -23.36 -8.14 -18.61
CA GLY A 474 -24.65 -8.48 -17.98
C GLY A 474 -25.33 -7.28 -17.38
#